data_78ac20205b38f16c8d487d3d42a907b8
#
_entry.id   78ac20205b38f16c8d487d3d42a907b8
#
_cell.length_a   1.000
_cell.length_b   1.000
_cell.length_c   1.000
_cell.angle_alpha   90.00
_cell.angle_beta   90.00
_cell.angle_gamma   90.00
#
_symmetry.space_group_name_H-M   'P 1'
#
loop_
_entity.id
_entity.type
_entity.pdbx_description
1 polymer ?
#
loop_
_entity_poly.entity_id
_entity_poly.type
_entity_poly.pdbx_seq_one_letter_code
_entity_poly.pdbx_strand_id
1 'polypeptide(L)'
;EECNGGDPMFSPSQRIWGYETNFGGLADLAVVKANQLMPKPSHLTWEESSVNALCSSTSYRMLVSANGAQMKQGDNVLIWGATGGIGGYAVQYVLNGGGTPVGVVSSPERAALLNRMGCEAVIDRRAENYQFWSDENTQDESEWRRCGKKIREVNNGEDVDIVFEHPG
;
A
#
# COMPACT_ATOMS: atom_id res chain seq x y z
N GLU A 1 -7.93 -25.78 -6.54
CA GLU A 1 -8.95 -26.75 -6.04
C GLU A 1 -9.21 -26.54 -4.54
N GLU A 2 -8.17 -26.44 -3.67
CA GLU A 2 -8.33 -26.28 -2.22
C GLU A 2 -9.13 -25.03 -1.82
N CYS A 3 -9.07 -23.97 -2.60
CA CYS A 3 -9.79 -22.72 -2.32
C CYS A 3 -11.20 -22.71 -2.91
N ASN A 4 -11.50 -23.58 -3.86
CA ASN A 4 -12.80 -23.71 -4.55
C ASN A 4 -13.46 -22.34 -4.87
N GLY A 5 -12.67 -21.43 -5.41
CA GLY A 5 -13.10 -20.04 -5.68
C GLY A 5 -13.05 -19.10 -4.46
N GLY A 6 -12.63 -19.59 -3.30
CA GLY A 6 -12.40 -18.79 -2.11
C GLY A 6 -11.06 -18.03 -2.12
N ASP A 7 -10.76 -17.39 -1.00
CA ASP A 7 -9.52 -16.64 -0.83
C ASP A 7 -8.32 -17.58 -0.63
N PRO A 8 -7.29 -17.54 -1.50
CA PRO A 8 -6.09 -18.38 -1.38
C PRO A 8 -5.34 -18.21 -0.06
N MET A 9 -5.47 -17.09 0.63
CA MET A 9 -4.84 -16.85 1.92
C MET A 9 -5.31 -17.82 3.02
N PHE A 10 -6.49 -18.40 2.87
CA PHE A 10 -7.06 -19.36 3.82
C PHE A 10 -6.82 -20.83 3.42
N SER A 11 -6.04 -21.07 2.35
CA SER A 11 -5.67 -22.43 1.97
C SER A 11 -4.70 -23.05 3.00
N PRO A 12 -4.95 -24.26 3.51
CA PRO A 12 -4.03 -24.96 4.43
C PRO A 12 -2.65 -25.22 3.83
N SER A 13 -2.55 -25.31 2.51
CA SER A 13 -1.29 -25.53 1.78
C SER A 13 -0.61 -24.26 1.29
N GLN A 14 -1.16 -23.09 1.60
CA GLN A 14 -0.54 -21.81 1.22
C GLN A 14 0.86 -21.71 1.84
N ARG A 15 1.83 -21.31 1.01
CA ARG A 15 3.21 -21.03 1.42
C ARG A 15 3.72 -19.82 0.66
N ILE A 16 4.51 -19.01 1.34
CA ILE A 16 5.18 -17.87 0.72
C ILE A 16 6.39 -18.40 -0.06
N TRP A 17 6.30 -18.26 -1.39
CA TRP A 17 7.34 -18.72 -2.30
C TRP A 17 8.65 -17.96 -2.07
N GLY A 18 9.76 -18.72 -1.90
CA GLY A 18 11.07 -18.16 -1.61
C GLY A 18 11.32 -17.76 -0.15
N TYR A 19 10.29 -17.80 0.70
CA TYR A 19 10.41 -17.55 2.14
C TYR A 19 10.09 -18.82 2.97
N GLU A 20 8.95 -19.43 2.71
CA GLU A 20 8.52 -20.68 3.37
C GLU A 20 8.81 -21.91 2.51
N THR A 21 9.42 -21.75 1.35
CA THR A 21 9.85 -22.84 0.46
C THR A 21 11.36 -22.84 0.31
N ASN A 22 11.93 -24.03 0.02
CA ASN A 22 13.37 -24.18 -0.23
C ASN A 22 13.79 -23.74 -1.64
N PHE A 23 12.90 -23.12 -2.40
CA PHE A 23 13.12 -22.62 -3.75
C PHE A 23 12.41 -21.28 -3.92
N GLY A 24 12.97 -20.42 -4.75
CA GLY A 24 12.49 -19.05 -4.99
C GLY A 24 12.99 -18.51 -6.32
N GLY A 25 12.96 -17.17 -6.47
CA GLY A 25 13.29 -16.48 -7.71
C GLY A 25 14.78 -16.14 -7.89
N LEU A 26 15.65 -16.36 -6.91
CA LEU A 26 17.08 -16.09 -7.01
C LEU A 26 17.80 -17.30 -7.60
N ALA A 27 17.50 -17.63 -8.86
CA ALA A 27 18.03 -18.77 -9.59
C ALA A 27 17.83 -18.62 -11.10
N ASP A 28 18.62 -19.34 -11.89
CA ASP A 28 18.46 -19.38 -13.35
C ASP A 28 17.14 -20.06 -13.77
N LEU A 29 16.66 -21.00 -12.96
CA LEU A 29 15.41 -21.72 -13.16
C LEU A 29 14.61 -21.71 -11.88
N ALA A 30 13.31 -21.51 -11.99
CA ALA A 30 12.38 -21.48 -10.86
C ALA A 30 11.18 -22.41 -11.09
N VAL A 31 10.71 -23.04 -10.01
CA VAL A 31 9.51 -23.87 -10.04
C VAL A 31 8.36 -23.09 -9.41
N VAL A 32 7.30 -22.88 -10.18
CA VAL A 32 6.08 -22.19 -9.75
C VAL A 32 4.84 -22.98 -10.16
N LYS A 33 3.73 -22.79 -9.45
CA LYS A 33 2.45 -23.40 -9.84
C LYS A 33 1.97 -22.78 -11.16
N ALA A 34 1.51 -23.60 -12.09
CA ALA A 34 1.08 -23.14 -13.41
C ALA A 34 -0.07 -22.10 -13.35
N ASN A 35 -0.97 -22.22 -12.36
CA ASN A 35 -2.07 -21.28 -12.14
C ASN A 35 -1.64 -19.93 -11.56
N GLN A 36 -0.36 -19.75 -11.25
CA GLN A 36 0.22 -18.48 -10.80
C GLN A 36 0.99 -17.76 -11.91
N LEU A 37 1.03 -18.33 -13.10
CA LEU A 37 1.65 -17.72 -14.26
C LEU A 37 0.62 -16.89 -15.05
N MET A 38 1.01 -15.68 -15.38
CA MET A 38 0.23 -14.79 -16.23
C MET A 38 1.13 -14.23 -17.34
N PRO A 39 0.57 -13.91 -18.51
CA PRO A 39 1.33 -13.22 -19.56
C PRO A 39 1.89 -11.89 -19.03
N LYS A 40 3.17 -11.63 -19.34
CA LYS A 40 3.75 -10.32 -19.06
C LYS A 40 3.06 -9.25 -19.90
N PRO A 41 2.66 -8.09 -19.31
CA PRO A 41 2.14 -6.97 -20.09
C PRO A 41 3.13 -6.54 -21.18
N SER A 42 2.67 -6.43 -22.42
CA SER A 42 3.54 -6.16 -23.58
C SER A 42 4.17 -4.76 -23.57
N HIS A 43 3.54 -3.81 -22.88
CA HIS A 43 4.01 -2.43 -22.77
C HIS A 43 5.03 -2.20 -21.65
N LEU A 44 5.28 -3.21 -20.77
CA LEU A 44 6.25 -3.12 -19.69
C LEU A 44 7.54 -3.85 -20.05
N THR A 45 8.68 -3.34 -19.59
CA THR A 45 9.96 -4.04 -19.64
C THR A 45 9.96 -5.25 -18.68
N TRP A 46 11.00 -6.06 -18.69
CA TRP A 46 11.16 -7.16 -17.73
C TRP A 46 11.37 -6.64 -16.31
N GLU A 47 12.16 -5.58 -16.16
CA GLU A 47 12.44 -4.93 -14.89
C GLU A 47 11.16 -4.34 -14.26
N GLU A 48 10.37 -3.61 -15.02
CA GLU A 48 9.10 -3.05 -14.56
C GLU A 48 8.10 -4.16 -14.20
N SER A 49 8.04 -5.22 -14.99
CA SER A 49 7.14 -6.34 -14.72
C SER A 49 7.53 -7.15 -13.50
N SER A 50 8.84 -7.26 -13.21
CA SER A 50 9.35 -8.05 -12.09
C SER A 50 8.92 -7.51 -10.71
N VAL A 51 8.71 -6.21 -10.59
CA VAL A 51 8.32 -5.54 -9.32
C VAL A 51 6.81 -5.34 -9.17
N ASN A 52 6.04 -5.64 -10.23
CA ASN A 52 4.62 -5.31 -10.29
C ASN A 52 3.75 -6.29 -9.47
N ALA A 53 3.90 -7.59 -9.68
CA ALA A 53 2.94 -8.59 -9.21
C ALA A 53 2.69 -8.53 -7.71
N LEU A 54 3.74 -8.50 -6.89
CA LEU A 54 3.61 -8.47 -5.44
C LEU A 54 3.00 -7.15 -4.95
N CYS A 55 3.58 -6.03 -5.35
CA CYS A 55 3.19 -4.72 -4.84
C CYS A 55 1.77 -4.33 -5.30
N SER A 56 1.47 -4.57 -6.57
CA SER A 56 0.16 -4.26 -7.16
C SER A 56 -0.95 -5.12 -6.56
N SER A 57 -0.76 -6.46 -6.53
CA SER A 57 -1.80 -7.35 -6.01
C SER A 57 -2.02 -7.21 -4.50
N THR A 58 -0.97 -6.93 -3.73
CA THR A 58 -1.11 -6.65 -2.29
C THR A 58 -1.93 -5.39 -2.07
N SER A 59 -1.60 -4.30 -2.77
CA SER A 59 -2.35 -3.04 -2.66
C SER A 59 -3.81 -3.22 -3.10
N TYR A 60 -4.05 -3.93 -4.21
CA TYR A 60 -5.40 -4.24 -4.68
C TYR A 60 -6.19 -5.02 -3.63
N ARG A 61 -5.57 -6.08 -3.08
CA ARG A 61 -6.20 -6.89 -2.05
C ARG A 61 -6.58 -6.07 -0.81
N MET A 62 -5.69 -5.21 -0.34
CA MET A 62 -5.92 -4.41 0.86
C MET A 62 -7.02 -3.35 0.64
N LEU A 63 -7.02 -2.69 -0.51
CA LEU A 63 -7.93 -1.56 -0.79
C LEU A 63 -9.23 -1.97 -1.43
N VAL A 64 -9.19 -2.80 -2.46
CA VAL A 64 -10.30 -2.94 -3.42
C VAL A 64 -11.06 -4.25 -3.22
N SER A 65 -10.36 -5.34 -2.89
CA SER A 65 -11.01 -6.66 -2.84
C SER A 65 -12.09 -6.75 -1.76
N ALA A 66 -13.01 -7.69 -1.94
CA ALA A 66 -14.06 -7.98 -0.96
C ALA A 66 -13.54 -8.40 0.42
N ASN A 67 -12.29 -8.88 0.49
CA ASN A 67 -11.60 -9.27 1.72
C ASN A 67 -10.68 -8.16 2.27
N GLY A 68 -10.73 -6.97 1.69
CA GLY A 68 -10.00 -5.78 2.13
C GLY A 68 -10.94 -4.66 2.55
N ALA A 69 -10.50 -3.41 2.39
CA ALA A 69 -11.25 -2.22 2.78
C ALA A 69 -12.50 -1.96 1.92
N GLN A 70 -12.60 -2.58 0.74
CA GLN A 70 -13.69 -2.37 -0.22
C GLN A 70 -13.88 -0.89 -0.57
N MET A 71 -12.78 -0.20 -0.86
CA MET A 71 -12.76 1.22 -1.21
C MET A 71 -13.83 1.55 -2.26
N LYS A 72 -14.51 2.66 -2.08
CA LYS A 72 -15.54 3.19 -2.96
C LYS A 72 -15.11 4.51 -3.58
N GLN A 73 -15.77 4.89 -4.64
CA GLN A 73 -15.63 6.21 -5.23
C GLN A 73 -15.99 7.29 -4.19
N GLY A 74 -15.14 8.29 -4.06
CA GLY A 74 -15.29 9.38 -3.11
C GLY A 74 -14.61 9.16 -1.75
N ASP A 75 -14.15 7.94 -1.44
CA ASP A 75 -13.44 7.69 -0.18
C ASP A 75 -12.13 8.49 -0.09
N ASN A 76 -11.85 9.02 1.09
CA ASN A 76 -10.59 9.65 1.48
C ASN A 76 -9.69 8.58 2.12
N VAL A 77 -8.51 8.34 1.55
CA VAL A 77 -7.65 7.24 1.96
C VAL A 77 -6.30 7.74 2.45
N LEU A 78 -6.02 7.58 3.74
CA LEU A 78 -4.69 7.85 4.30
C LEU A 78 -3.75 6.69 3.96
N ILE A 79 -2.62 6.99 3.31
CA ILE A 79 -1.66 5.99 2.86
C ILE A 79 -0.30 6.25 3.51
N TRP A 80 0.10 5.41 4.45
CA TRP A 80 1.43 5.42 5.04
C TRP A 80 2.45 4.82 4.07
N GLY A 81 3.64 5.44 3.98
CA GLY A 81 4.66 4.99 3.04
C GLY A 81 4.23 5.09 1.56
N ALA A 82 3.50 6.15 1.22
CA ALA A 82 2.82 6.34 -0.05
C ALA A 82 3.71 6.32 -1.30
N THR A 83 5.03 6.41 -1.16
CA THR A 83 6.00 6.26 -2.27
C THR A 83 6.74 4.93 -2.25
N GLY A 84 6.40 4.02 -1.33
CA GLY A 84 6.93 2.66 -1.32
C GLY A 84 6.30 1.79 -2.42
N GLY A 85 6.80 0.57 -2.58
CA GLY A 85 6.29 -0.37 -3.59
C GLY A 85 4.78 -0.58 -3.48
N ILE A 86 4.28 -0.93 -2.29
CA ILE A 86 2.85 -1.15 -2.05
C ILE A 86 2.09 0.19 -2.00
N GLY A 87 2.59 1.19 -1.26
CA GLY A 87 1.93 2.49 -1.12
C GLY A 87 1.77 3.24 -2.44
N GLY A 88 2.75 3.16 -3.33
CA GLY A 88 2.67 3.79 -4.65
C GLY A 88 1.59 3.21 -5.55
N TYR A 89 1.31 1.90 -5.45
CA TYR A 89 0.14 1.30 -6.12
C TYR A 89 -1.16 1.68 -5.42
N ALA A 90 -1.16 1.77 -4.09
CA ALA A 90 -2.33 2.22 -3.35
C ALA A 90 -2.77 3.63 -3.78
N VAL A 91 -1.84 4.58 -3.91
CA VAL A 91 -2.12 5.92 -4.44
C VAL A 91 -2.79 5.85 -5.81
N GLN A 92 -2.24 5.05 -6.74
CA GLN A 92 -2.79 4.90 -8.08
C GLN A 92 -4.20 4.27 -8.06
N TYR A 93 -4.44 3.26 -7.23
CA TYR A 93 -5.76 2.64 -7.10
C TYR A 93 -6.79 3.61 -6.53
N VAL A 94 -6.41 4.43 -5.55
CA VAL A 94 -7.31 5.45 -4.99
C VAL A 94 -7.68 6.47 -6.05
N LEU A 95 -6.71 7.03 -6.77
CA LEU A 95 -6.94 8.00 -7.85
C LEU A 95 -7.80 7.40 -8.97
N ASN A 96 -7.46 6.21 -9.45
CA ASN A 96 -8.20 5.52 -10.51
C ASN A 96 -9.62 5.13 -10.09
N GLY A 97 -9.82 4.86 -8.81
CA GLY A 97 -11.13 4.55 -8.22
C GLY A 97 -11.98 5.77 -7.94
N GLY A 98 -11.48 6.98 -8.17
CA GLY A 98 -12.19 8.23 -7.90
C GLY A 98 -12.24 8.61 -6.42
N GLY A 99 -11.29 8.12 -5.62
CA GLY A 99 -11.06 8.52 -4.25
C GLY A 99 -9.99 9.62 -4.12
N THR A 100 -9.78 10.10 -2.92
CA THR A 100 -8.78 11.12 -2.58
C THR A 100 -7.66 10.49 -1.74
N PRO A 101 -6.42 10.34 -2.27
CA PRO A 101 -5.31 9.85 -1.47
C PRO A 101 -4.72 10.96 -0.61
N VAL A 102 -4.48 10.67 0.67
CA VAL A 102 -3.70 11.47 1.61
C VAL A 102 -2.39 10.72 1.87
N GLY A 103 -1.31 11.16 1.24
CA GLY A 103 -0.04 10.44 1.25
C GLY A 103 0.89 10.85 2.39
N VAL A 104 1.36 9.88 3.18
CA VAL A 104 2.39 10.12 4.20
C VAL A 104 3.74 9.67 3.68
N VAL A 105 4.69 10.59 3.69
CA VAL A 105 6.06 10.40 3.19
C VAL A 105 7.10 10.83 4.23
N SER A 106 8.39 10.71 3.90
CA SER A 106 9.49 11.01 4.82
C SER A 106 10.57 11.92 4.22
N SER A 107 10.27 12.60 3.11
CA SER A 107 11.15 13.63 2.55
C SER A 107 10.43 14.49 1.51
N PRO A 108 10.95 15.71 1.24
CA PRO A 108 10.40 16.61 0.23
C PRO A 108 10.42 16.01 -1.19
N GLU A 109 11.45 15.24 -1.54
CA GLU A 109 11.57 14.60 -2.86
C GLU A 109 10.44 13.58 -3.07
N ARG A 110 10.08 12.83 -2.01
CA ARG A 110 8.96 11.90 -2.02
C ARG A 110 7.62 12.61 -2.11
N ALA A 111 7.48 13.76 -1.43
CA ALA A 111 6.30 14.60 -1.57
C ALA A 111 6.14 15.11 -3.01
N ALA A 112 7.22 15.58 -3.63
CA ALA A 112 7.21 16.00 -5.02
C ALA A 112 6.87 14.85 -6.00
N LEU A 113 7.27 13.61 -5.67
CA LEU A 113 6.86 12.43 -6.46
C LEU A 113 5.36 12.21 -6.38
N LEU A 114 4.77 12.25 -5.19
CA LEU A 114 3.31 12.09 -5.02
C LEU A 114 2.53 13.16 -5.76
N ASN A 115 2.97 14.41 -5.70
CA ASN A 115 2.33 15.51 -6.42
C ASN A 115 2.33 15.26 -7.94
N ARG A 116 3.45 14.74 -8.49
CA ARG A 116 3.49 14.36 -9.92
C ARG A 116 2.57 13.19 -10.27
N MET A 117 2.27 12.32 -9.29
CA MET A 117 1.30 11.23 -9.46
C MET A 117 -0.16 11.69 -9.37
N GLY A 118 -0.41 12.94 -8.94
CA GLY A 118 -1.74 13.50 -8.74
C GLY A 118 -2.26 13.43 -7.30
N CYS A 119 -1.42 13.03 -6.33
CA CYS A 119 -1.77 13.10 -4.91
C CYS A 119 -1.36 14.47 -4.38
N GLU A 120 -2.33 15.34 -4.13
CA GLU A 120 -2.11 16.73 -3.67
C GLU A 120 -2.01 16.82 -2.13
N ALA A 121 -2.77 15.98 -1.41
CA ALA A 121 -2.76 15.93 0.04
C ALA A 121 -1.57 15.11 0.53
N VAL A 122 -0.49 15.78 0.94
CA VAL A 122 0.77 15.13 1.34
C VAL A 122 1.22 15.60 2.71
N ILE A 123 1.67 14.67 3.54
CA ILE A 123 2.26 14.91 4.86
C ILE A 123 3.69 14.37 4.87
N ASP A 124 4.68 15.24 5.04
CA ASP A 124 6.05 14.81 5.34
C ASP A 124 6.21 14.61 6.85
N ARG A 125 6.13 13.36 7.30
CA ARG A 125 6.19 13.01 8.73
C ARG A 125 7.50 13.42 9.42
N ARG A 126 8.61 13.58 8.66
CA ARG A 126 9.88 14.04 9.23
C ARG A 126 9.91 15.55 9.42
N ALA A 127 9.35 16.31 8.47
CA ALA A 127 9.20 17.75 8.62
C ALA A 127 8.26 18.09 9.78
N GLU A 128 7.19 17.32 9.97
CA GLU A 128 6.27 17.46 11.09
C GLU A 128 6.88 17.03 12.44
N ASN A 129 7.93 16.19 12.43
CA ASN A 129 8.66 15.72 13.61
C ASN A 129 7.75 15.17 14.72
N TYR A 130 6.82 14.28 14.37
CA TYR A 130 5.92 13.67 15.33
C TYR A 130 6.65 12.79 16.34
N GLN A 131 6.26 12.92 17.62
CA GLN A 131 6.75 12.12 18.75
C GLN A 131 5.58 11.31 19.33
N PHE A 132 5.14 10.28 18.59
CA PHE A 132 3.95 9.50 18.96
C PHE A 132 4.07 8.71 20.26
N TRP A 133 5.28 8.54 20.78
CA TRP A 133 5.56 7.80 21.99
C TRP A 133 6.37 8.66 22.94
N SER A 134 5.90 8.77 24.20
CA SER A 134 6.64 9.45 25.28
C SER A 134 7.69 8.54 25.91
N ASP A 135 7.47 7.22 25.87
CA ASP A 135 8.38 6.16 26.26
C ASP A 135 8.07 4.87 25.47
N GLU A 136 8.74 3.75 25.75
CA GLU A 136 8.59 2.49 25.00
C GLU A 136 7.16 1.91 25.00
N ASN A 137 6.31 2.30 25.96
CA ASN A 137 4.99 1.70 26.17
C ASN A 137 3.84 2.72 26.23
N THR A 138 4.15 4.02 26.25
CA THR A 138 3.16 5.08 26.47
C THR A 138 3.04 5.96 25.23
N GLN A 139 1.85 5.98 24.63
CA GLN A 139 1.56 6.86 23.50
C GLN A 139 1.32 8.29 23.95
N ASP A 140 1.79 9.26 23.18
CA ASP A 140 1.46 10.67 23.37
C ASP A 140 0.18 11.02 22.58
N GLU A 141 -0.94 11.10 23.30
CA GLU A 141 -2.22 11.45 22.70
C GLU A 141 -2.25 12.85 22.07
N SER A 142 -1.44 13.79 22.57
CA SER A 142 -1.38 15.14 22.02
C SER A 142 -0.78 15.15 20.62
N GLU A 143 0.25 14.33 20.38
CA GLU A 143 0.89 14.15 19.09
C GLU A 143 -0.03 13.43 18.11
N TRP A 144 -0.79 12.42 18.55
CA TRP A 144 -1.81 11.79 17.74
C TRP A 144 -2.92 12.75 17.32
N ARG A 145 -3.37 13.62 18.22
CA ARG A 145 -4.35 14.68 17.90
C ARG A 145 -3.77 15.70 16.93
N ARG A 146 -2.48 16.07 17.07
CA ARG A 146 -1.78 16.96 16.14
C ARG A 146 -1.71 16.36 14.74
N CYS A 147 -1.38 15.08 14.64
CA CYS A 147 -1.37 14.33 13.38
C CYS A 147 -2.77 14.29 12.76
N GLY A 148 -3.81 13.97 13.53
CA GLY A 148 -5.19 13.96 13.05
C GLY A 148 -5.66 15.34 12.54
N LYS A 149 -5.26 16.41 13.23
CA LYS A 149 -5.51 17.78 12.76
C LYS A 149 -4.83 18.06 11.42
N LYS A 150 -3.58 17.62 11.26
CA LYS A 150 -2.83 17.79 10.00
C LYS A 150 -3.47 17.01 8.85
N ILE A 151 -3.95 15.79 9.10
CA ILE A 151 -4.68 14.99 8.10
C ILE A 151 -5.88 15.79 7.58
N ARG A 152 -6.71 16.33 8.46
CA ARG A 152 -7.86 17.16 8.04
C ARG A 152 -7.43 18.43 7.30
N GLU A 153 -6.38 19.10 7.76
CA GLU A 153 -5.84 20.30 7.13
C GLU A 153 -5.49 20.06 5.65
N VAL A 154 -4.76 18.99 5.36
CA VAL A 154 -4.36 18.67 3.97
C VAL A 154 -5.49 18.03 3.15
N ASN A 155 -6.52 17.50 3.81
CA ASN A 155 -7.69 16.85 3.20
C ASN A 155 -8.94 17.76 3.20
N ASN A 156 -8.76 19.05 2.99
CA ASN A 156 -9.83 20.06 2.86
C ASN A 156 -10.82 20.09 4.06
N GLY A 157 -10.38 19.72 5.24
CA GLY A 157 -11.19 19.66 6.45
C GLY A 157 -11.92 18.35 6.70
N GLU A 158 -11.85 17.40 5.77
CA GLU A 158 -12.50 16.11 5.85
C GLU A 158 -11.65 15.07 6.61
N ASP A 159 -12.33 14.14 7.27
CA ASP A 159 -11.70 12.94 7.84
C ASP A 159 -11.40 11.91 6.74
N VAL A 160 -10.60 10.90 7.07
CA VAL A 160 -10.33 9.79 6.17
C VAL A 160 -11.28 8.63 6.45
N ASP A 161 -11.74 7.97 5.39
CA ASP A 161 -12.63 6.80 5.46
C ASP A 161 -11.83 5.51 5.65
N ILE A 162 -10.62 5.47 5.10
CA ILE A 162 -9.74 4.30 5.10
C ILE A 162 -8.33 4.71 5.51
N VAL A 163 -7.72 3.90 6.37
CA VAL A 163 -6.28 3.97 6.68
C VAL A 163 -5.59 2.78 6.04
N PHE A 164 -4.71 3.06 5.09
CA PHE A 164 -3.86 2.07 4.43
C PHE A 164 -2.46 2.15 5.06
N GLU A 165 -2.16 1.16 5.87
CA GLU A 165 -0.90 1.05 6.60
C GLU A 165 -0.32 -0.35 6.38
N HIS A 166 0.97 -0.43 6.01
CA HIS A 166 1.69 -1.68 5.81
C HIS A 166 3.16 -1.65 6.27
N PRO A 167 3.74 -0.51 6.64
CA PRO A 167 5.12 -0.47 7.13
C PRO A 167 5.32 -1.12 8.50
N GLY A 168 4.26 -1.29 9.30
CA GLY A 168 4.33 -1.85 10.64
C GLY A 168 4.74 -0.84 11.71
#